data_23c08fa74ac9103ba35d2873e98c5dda
#
_entry.id   23c08fa74ac9103ba35d2873e98c5dda
#
_cell.length_a   1.000
_cell.length_b   1.000
_cell.length_c   1.000
_cell.angle_alpha   90.00
_cell.angle_beta   90.00
_cell.angle_gamma   90.00
#
_symmetry.space_group_name_H-M   'P 1'
#
loop_
_entity.id
_entity.type
_entity.pdbx_description
1 polymer ?
#
loop_
_entity_poly.entity_id
_entity_poly.type
_entity_poly.pdbx_seq_one_letter_code
_entity_poly.pdbx_strand_id
1 'polypeptide(L)'
;MGLADNKCMPCRGGVPPMERSRAQTLLGELEPGWQLNAAGHLERVFTFKNFAQALELANKVGAIAEQEGHHPDLHVAWGTCGVEIWTHKIQGLTESDFYLAAKADRAFASMGQAPAS
;
A
#
# COMPACT_ATOMS: atom_id res chain seq x y z
N MET A 1 -2.21 -2.27 -18.47
CA MET A 1 -1.23 -1.62 -17.64
C MET A 1 -1.86 -1.08 -16.40
N GLY A 2 -1.55 -1.66 -15.28
CA GLY A 2 -2.09 -1.26 -14.01
C GLY A 2 -1.15 -0.39 -13.20
N LEU A 3 -1.64 0.10 -12.07
CA LEU A 3 -0.83 0.91 -11.18
C LEU A 3 0.45 0.18 -10.74
N ALA A 4 0.36 -1.15 -10.55
CA ALA A 4 1.50 -1.94 -10.08
C ALA A 4 2.67 -1.98 -11.07
N ASP A 5 2.43 -1.64 -12.32
CA ASP A 5 3.47 -1.66 -13.35
C ASP A 5 4.31 -0.40 -13.36
N ASN A 6 3.96 0.59 -12.56
CA ASN A 6 4.68 1.86 -12.50
C ASN A 6 5.68 1.85 -11.36
N LYS A 7 6.79 2.57 -11.55
CA LYS A 7 7.79 2.73 -10.51
C LYS A 7 7.43 3.90 -9.61
N CYS A 8 7.69 3.73 -8.32
CA CYS A 8 7.56 4.84 -7.39
C CYS A 8 8.65 5.88 -7.71
N MET A 9 8.26 7.15 -7.77
CA MET A 9 9.19 8.22 -8.08
C MET A 9 9.68 8.85 -6.78
N PRO A 10 10.95 9.28 -6.72
CA PRO A 10 11.44 10.00 -5.55
C PRO A 10 10.58 11.23 -5.30
N CYS A 11 10.24 11.45 -4.04
CA CYS A 11 9.45 12.63 -3.69
C CYS A 11 10.37 13.83 -3.55
N ARG A 12 9.98 14.93 -4.19
CA ARG A 12 10.61 16.23 -3.97
C ARG A 12 9.83 16.92 -2.86
N GLY A 13 10.53 17.45 -1.89
CA GLY A 13 9.88 18.29 -0.89
C GLY A 13 9.24 19.49 -1.56
N GLY A 14 8.11 19.95 -1.04
CA GLY A 14 7.41 21.12 -1.56
C GLY A 14 6.41 20.85 -2.67
N VAL A 15 6.31 19.60 -3.14
CA VAL A 15 5.26 19.22 -4.08
C VAL A 15 3.93 19.22 -3.32
N PRO A 16 2.85 19.83 -3.86
CA PRO A 16 1.57 19.80 -3.16
C PRO A 16 1.02 18.38 -3.08
N PRO A 17 0.35 18.04 -1.97
CA PRO A 17 -0.31 16.76 -1.86
C PRO A 17 -1.37 16.58 -2.93
N MET A 18 -1.63 15.32 -3.30
CA MET A 18 -2.69 15.01 -4.24
C MET A 18 -4.04 15.48 -3.72
N GLU A 19 -4.86 16.03 -4.59
CA GLU A 19 -6.21 16.42 -4.22
C GLU A 19 -7.05 15.19 -3.90
N ARG A 20 -7.99 15.34 -2.96
CA ARG A 20 -8.82 14.23 -2.51
C ARG A 20 -9.61 13.60 -3.66
N SER A 21 -10.12 14.41 -4.59
CA SER A 21 -10.88 13.88 -5.73
C SER A 21 -10.03 12.96 -6.59
N ARG A 22 -8.76 13.34 -6.82
CA ARG A 22 -7.83 12.51 -7.59
C ARG A 22 -7.52 11.22 -6.82
N ALA A 23 -7.30 11.34 -5.51
CA ALA A 23 -7.04 10.19 -4.66
C ALA A 23 -8.21 9.19 -4.72
N GLN A 24 -9.43 9.69 -4.67
CA GLN A 24 -10.61 8.84 -4.74
C GLN A 24 -10.73 8.13 -6.08
N THR A 25 -10.38 8.82 -7.17
CA THR A 25 -10.37 8.21 -8.50
C THR A 25 -9.37 7.06 -8.55
N LEU A 26 -8.15 7.28 -8.08
CA LEU A 26 -7.12 6.24 -8.08
C LEU A 26 -7.46 5.11 -7.12
N LEU A 27 -8.12 5.43 -6.01
CA LEU A 27 -8.57 4.41 -5.06
C LEU A 27 -9.47 3.39 -5.74
N GLY A 28 -10.29 3.83 -6.68
CA GLY A 28 -11.15 2.95 -7.44
C GLY A 28 -10.40 1.99 -8.38
N GLU A 29 -9.12 2.26 -8.64
CA GLU A 29 -8.30 1.38 -9.47
C GLU A 29 -7.56 0.33 -8.65
N LEU A 30 -7.62 0.41 -7.33
CA LEU A 30 -7.00 -0.58 -6.45
C LEU A 30 -7.98 -1.70 -6.13
N GLU A 31 -7.47 -2.80 -5.60
CA GLU A 31 -8.33 -3.88 -5.12
C GLU A 31 -9.22 -3.39 -3.97
N PRO A 32 -10.38 -4.00 -3.79
CA PRO A 32 -11.25 -3.63 -2.67
C PRO A 32 -10.52 -3.81 -1.34
N GLY A 33 -10.82 -2.94 -0.40
CA GLY A 33 -10.21 -3.00 0.93
C GLY A 33 -9.32 -1.80 1.23
N TRP A 34 -8.86 -1.10 0.21
CA TRP A 34 -8.12 0.14 0.42
C TRP A 34 -9.07 1.27 0.73
N GLN A 35 -8.68 2.11 1.67
CA GLN A 35 -9.47 3.29 2.04
C GLN A 35 -8.53 4.41 2.48
N LEU A 36 -9.06 5.62 2.47
CA LEU A 36 -8.35 6.75 3.05
C LEU A 36 -8.71 6.80 4.52
N ASN A 37 -7.70 6.79 5.38
CA ASN A 37 -7.96 6.83 6.82
C ASN A 37 -8.15 8.28 7.32
N ALA A 38 -8.30 8.47 8.62
CA ALA A 38 -8.55 9.79 9.20
C ALA A 38 -7.42 10.77 8.92
N ALA A 39 -6.20 10.28 8.73
CA ALA A 39 -5.06 11.13 8.40
C ALA A 39 -4.95 11.41 6.90
N GLY A 40 -5.82 10.82 6.09
CA GLY A 40 -5.76 10.97 4.65
C GLY A 40 -4.77 10.04 3.97
N HIS A 41 -4.28 9.04 4.67
CA HIS A 41 -3.34 8.06 4.14
C HIS A 41 -4.09 6.89 3.52
N LEU A 42 -3.44 6.19 2.58
CA LEU A 42 -3.96 4.92 2.07
C LEU A 42 -3.76 3.85 3.13
N GLU A 43 -4.79 3.03 3.33
CA GLU A 43 -4.69 1.96 4.33
C GLU A 43 -5.51 0.75 3.89
N ARG A 44 -4.92 -0.43 4.07
CA ARG A 44 -5.63 -1.69 3.91
C ARG A 44 -5.13 -2.67 4.96
N VAL A 45 -6.06 -3.44 5.54
CA VAL A 45 -5.71 -4.52 6.46
C VAL A 45 -5.95 -5.84 5.73
N PHE A 46 -4.87 -6.57 5.50
CA PHE A 46 -4.93 -7.91 4.89
C PHE A 46 -5.13 -8.93 5.99
N THR A 47 -6.00 -9.91 5.77
CA THR A 47 -6.29 -10.95 6.77
C THR A 47 -5.76 -12.30 6.35
N PHE A 48 -5.33 -13.08 7.33
CA PHE A 48 -4.67 -14.37 7.13
C PHE A 48 -5.12 -15.37 8.18
N LYS A 49 -4.73 -16.63 7.97
CA LYS A 49 -5.08 -17.72 8.89
C LYS A 49 -4.20 -17.79 10.12
N ASN A 50 -3.02 -17.16 10.08
CA ASN A 50 -2.06 -17.24 11.17
C ASN A 50 -1.06 -16.10 11.09
N PHE A 51 -0.19 -16.03 12.10
CA PHE A 51 0.82 -14.97 12.17
C PHE A 51 1.88 -15.11 11.08
N ALA A 52 2.30 -16.34 10.79
CA ALA A 52 3.37 -16.56 9.80
C ALA A 52 2.99 -16.01 8.44
N GLN A 53 1.74 -16.17 8.03
CA GLN A 53 1.28 -15.64 6.75
C GLN A 53 1.22 -14.12 6.76
N ALA A 54 0.77 -13.53 7.86
CA ALA A 54 0.76 -12.07 7.99
C ALA A 54 2.18 -11.51 7.89
N LEU A 55 3.13 -12.16 8.56
CA LEU A 55 4.53 -11.77 8.50
C LEU A 55 5.10 -11.95 7.09
N GLU A 56 4.69 -12.99 6.40
CA GLU A 56 5.15 -13.22 5.02
C GLU A 56 4.77 -12.06 4.12
N LEU A 57 3.53 -11.57 4.21
CA LEU A 57 3.13 -10.41 3.42
C LEU A 57 3.96 -9.18 3.81
N ALA A 58 4.16 -8.95 5.11
CA ALA A 58 4.96 -7.83 5.56
C ALA A 58 6.36 -7.88 4.97
N ASN A 59 6.98 -9.05 4.91
CA ASN A 59 8.30 -9.21 4.32
C ASN A 59 8.30 -8.93 2.82
N LYS A 60 7.26 -9.38 2.12
CA LYS A 60 7.16 -9.13 0.68
C LYS A 60 6.98 -7.64 0.39
N VAL A 61 6.10 -6.98 1.13
CA VAL A 61 5.87 -5.54 0.96
C VAL A 61 7.12 -4.76 1.34
N GLY A 62 7.80 -5.19 2.41
CA GLY A 62 9.05 -4.57 2.84
C GLY A 62 10.12 -4.63 1.76
N ALA A 63 10.26 -5.79 1.09
CA ALA A 63 11.23 -5.94 0.02
C ALA A 63 10.91 -5.01 -1.16
N ILE A 64 9.63 -4.89 -1.49
CA ILE A 64 9.18 -3.97 -2.55
C ILE A 64 9.50 -2.54 -2.15
N ALA A 65 9.20 -2.17 -0.90
CA ALA A 65 9.45 -0.82 -0.39
C ALA A 65 10.92 -0.44 -0.49
N GLU A 66 11.81 -1.38 -0.14
CA GLU A 66 13.24 -1.15 -0.26
C GLU A 66 13.66 -0.97 -1.71
N GLN A 67 13.11 -1.78 -2.60
CA GLN A 67 13.44 -1.69 -4.01
C GLN A 67 12.95 -0.38 -4.64
N GLU A 68 11.77 0.08 -4.22
CA GLU A 68 11.16 1.29 -4.77
C GLU A 68 11.58 2.56 -4.06
N GLY A 69 12.23 2.45 -2.90
CA GLY A 69 12.61 3.62 -2.13
C GLY A 69 11.41 4.39 -1.57
N HIS A 70 10.31 3.70 -1.31
CA HIS A 70 9.08 4.32 -0.82
C HIS A 70 8.49 3.39 0.23
N HIS A 71 8.42 3.85 1.47
CA HIS A 71 8.20 2.96 2.62
C HIS A 71 6.85 3.17 3.28
N PRO A 72 6.07 2.09 3.47
CA PRO A 72 4.82 2.14 4.22
C PRO A 72 5.07 1.94 5.70
N ASP A 73 4.04 2.18 6.51
CA ASP A 73 3.99 1.64 7.86
C ASP A 73 3.32 0.28 7.80
N LEU A 74 3.88 -0.68 8.51
CA LEU A 74 3.35 -2.04 8.55
C LEU A 74 2.96 -2.39 9.97
N HIS A 75 1.78 -2.97 10.13
CA HIS A 75 1.27 -3.42 11.45
C HIS A 75 0.98 -4.91 11.35
N VAL A 76 1.92 -5.72 11.84
CA VAL A 76 1.78 -7.17 11.80
C VAL A 76 1.21 -7.64 13.13
N ALA A 77 0.12 -8.38 13.05
CA ALA A 77 -0.48 -9.01 14.23
C ALA A 77 -0.89 -10.42 13.84
N TRP A 78 -1.31 -11.19 14.84
CA TRP A 78 -1.78 -12.54 14.52
C TRP A 78 -2.96 -12.43 13.56
N GLY A 79 -2.79 -13.01 12.39
CA GLY A 79 -3.85 -13.04 11.38
C GLY A 79 -4.08 -11.76 10.59
N THR A 80 -3.29 -10.70 10.80
CA THR A 80 -3.46 -9.48 10.03
C THR A 80 -2.14 -8.83 9.69
N CYS A 81 -2.13 -8.14 8.54
CA CYS A 81 -1.03 -7.26 8.17
C CYS A 81 -1.65 -5.96 7.66
N GLY A 82 -1.56 -4.90 8.44
CA GLY A 82 -2.03 -3.59 8.05
C GLY A 82 -0.94 -2.87 7.29
N VAL A 83 -1.32 -2.23 6.17
CA VAL A 83 -0.38 -1.47 5.34
C VAL A 83 -0.93 -0.06 5.21
N GLU A 84 -0.16 0.91 5.71
CA GLU A 84 -0.54 2.31 5.65
C GLU A 84 0.53 3.06 4.84
N ILE A 85 0.09 3.80 3.82
CA ILE A 85 1.02 4.41 2.86
C ILE A 85 0.73 5.90 2.70
N TRP A 86 1.78 6.70 2.79
CA TRP A 86 1.70 8.12 2.43
C TRP A 86 3.11 8.61 2.13
N THR A 87 3.21 9.78 1.51
CA THR A 87 4.50 10.37 1.19
C THR A 87 4.90 11.31 2.32
N HIS A 88 5.89 10.89 3.11
CA HIS A 88 6.25 11.56 4.36
C HIS A 88 6.73 13.00 4.14
N LYS A 89 7.49 13.24 3.07
CA LYS A 89 8.08 14.56 2.83
C LYS A 89 7.05 15.66 2.62
N ILE A 90 5.86 15.31 2.16
CA ILE A 90 4.81 16.30 1.92
C ILE A 90 3.59 16.09 2.81
N GLN A 91 3.64 15.10 3.72
CA GLN A 91 2.55 14.77 4.63
C GLN A 91 1.24 14.54 3.88
N GLY A 92 1.31 13.86 2.75
CA GLY A 92 0.14 13.63 1.92
C GLY A 92 0.40 12.55 0.89
N LEU A 93 -0.49 12.46 -0.12
CA LEU A 93 -0.41 11.42 -1.12
C LEU A 93 0.19 11.92 -2.42
N THR A 94 0.90 11.01 -3.10
CA THR A 94 1.34 11.17 -4.48
C THR A 94 0.94 9.90 -5.23
N GLU A 95 1.12 9.91 -6.54
CA GLU A 95 0.82 8.71 -7.34
C GLU A 95 1.65 7.52 -6.91
N SER A 96 2.87 7.74 -6.43
CA SER A 96 3.73 6.66 -5.96
C SER A 96 3.10 5.87 -4.82
N ASP A 97 2.28 6.51 -3.99
CA ASP A 97 1.58 5.80 -2.91
C ASP A 97 0.63 4.76 -3.48
N PHE A 98 -0.07 5.11 -4.57
CA PHE A 98 -0.99 4.18 -5.22
C PHE A 98 -0.23 3.09 -5.97
N TYR A 99 0.94 3.40 -6.54
CA TYR A 99 1.77 2.37 -7.16
C TYR A 99 2.22 1.34 -6.14
N LEU A 100 2.65 1.79 -4.97
CA LEU A 100 3.08 0.89 -3.91
C LEU A 100 1.91 0.05 -3.40
N ALA A 101 0.73 0.66 -3.23
CA ALA A 101 -0.47 -0.07 -2.82
C ALA A 101 -0.80 -1.19 -3.81
N ALA A 102 -0.76 -0.89 -5.11
CA ALA A 102 -1.04 -1.89 -6.14
C ALA A 102 0.01 -3.00 -6.13
N LYS A 103 1.27 -2.67 -5.87
CA LYS A 103 2.32 -3.68 -5.75
C LYS A 103 2.10 -4.57 -4.53
N ALA A 104 1.60 -4.00 -3.44
CA ALA A 104 1.26 -4.79 -2.25
C ALA A 104 0.13 -5.77 -2.56
N ASP A 105 -0.88 -5.32 -3.31
CA ASP A 105 -1.97 -6.20 -3.75
C ASP A 105 -1.45 -7.34 -4.62
N ARG A 106 -0.51 -7.04 -5.51
CA ARG A 106 0.12 -8.06 -6.37
C ARG A 106 0.90 -9.07 -5.53
N ALA A 107 1.60 -8.59 -4.51
CA ALA A 107 2.34 -9.47 -3.60
C ALA A 107 1.41 -10.39 -2.84
N PHE A 108 0.29 -9.86 -2.35
CA PHE A 108 -0.73 -10.65 -1.67
C PHE A 108 -1.27 -11.73 -2.60
N ALA A 109 -1.61 -11.37 -3.83
CA ALA A 109 -2.12 -12.33 -4.81
C ALA A 109 -1.09 -13.42 -5.11
N SER A 110 0.20 -13.08 -5.13
CA SER A 110 1.25 -14.03 -5.43
C SER A 110 1.45 -15.08 -4.34
N MET A 111 0.91 -14.85 -3.16
CA MET A 111 1.01 -15.82 -2.07
C MET A 111 0.11 -17.03 -2.28
N GLY A 112 -0.72 -17.00 -3.31
CA GLY A 112 -1.59 -18.13 -3.62
C GLY A 112 -2.63 -18.41 -2.57
N GLN A 113 -2.95 -17.43 -1.75
CA GLN A 113 -3.92 -17.60 -0.68
C GLN A 113 -5.34 -17.42 -1.19
N ALA A 114 -6.19 -18.38 -0.86
CA ALA A 114 -7.60 -18.12 -0.94
C ALA A 114 -7.93 -16.98 0.03
N PRO A 115 -8.87 -16.11 -0.30
CA PRO A 115 -9.29 -15.09 0.65
C PRO A 115 -9.59 -15.74 1.98
N ALA A 116 -9.19 -15.10 3.06
CA ALA A 116 -9.50 -15.59 4.39
C ALA A 116 -11.01 -15.57 4.51
N SER A 117 -11.56 -16.72 4.53
CA SER A 117 -13.01 -16.89 4.62
C SER A 117 -13.33 -17.50 5.96
#